data_1f5a957b42a2e528ab1227e280cb4623
#
_entry.id   1f5a957b42a2e528ab1227e280cb4623
#
_cell.length_a   1.000
_cell.length_b   1.000
_cell.length_c   1.000
_cell.angle_alpha   90.00
_cell.angle_beta   90.00
_cell.angle_gamma   90.00
#
_symmetry.space_group_name_H-M   'P 1'
#
loop_
_entity.id
_entity.type
_entity.pdbx_description
1 polymer ?
#
loop_
_entity_poly.entity_id
_entity_poly.type
_entity_poly.pdbx_seq_one_letter_code
_entity_poly.pdbx_strand_id
1 'polypeptide(L)'
;DLVIAKLLKTIYQNGIGGKRMKKKVISALLCAAMVATMLVGCGGSSNDSKSSGGDGKKLVYWAMWSKDEPQAKVIQDAIAKYTEDTGVEVDVQFKGRSGQREGLQPALDAKQTIDLFDEDVNRVNGSWGKYLLDLEDVAKDYESEHGNETLFKIARAAYEDGTLHSIPYQPSIFGFFYNKTLFDKAGIKEVPTTWDELDAVCAKLKDAGITPITADDAYMT
;
A
#
# COMPACT_ATOMS: atom_id res chain seq x y z
N ASP A 1 -4.59 11.63 -12.56
CA ASP A 1 -4.93 10.21 -12.71
C ASP A 1 -3.77 9.37 -13.26
N LEU A 2 -3.15 9.73 -14.38
CA LEU A 2 -2.01 9.02 -14.98
C LEU A 2 -0.74 9.03 -14.08
N VAL A 3 -0.60 10.04 -13.25
CA VAL A 3 0.55 10.26 -12.36
C VAL A 3 0.54 9.26 -11.21
N ILE A 4 -0.61 9.07 -10.57
CA ILE A 4 -0.79 8.11 -9.46
C ILE A 4 -0.57 6.67 -9.96
N ALA A 5 -1.07 6.35 -11.15
CA ALA A 5 -0.85 5.06 -11.79
C ALA A 5 0.64 4.76 -12.01
N LYS A 6 1.41 5.74 -12.46
CA LYS A 6 2.86 5.60 -12.66
C LYS A 6 3.62 5.41 -11.34
N LEU A 7 3.24 6.14 -10.29
CA LEU A 7 3.84 5.98 -8.95
C LEU A 7 3.56 4.58 -8.40
N LEU A 8 2.32 4.12 -8.44
CA LEU A 8 1.94 2.78 -8.03
C LEU A 8 2.68 1.70 -8.83
N LYS A 9 2.80 1.88 -10.14
CA LYS A 9 3.58 0.99 -11.01
C LYS A 9 5.06 0.92 -10.59
N THR A 10 5.65 2.04 -10.21
CA THR A 10 7.05 2.11 -9.77
C THR A 10 7.26 1.45 -8.41
N ILE A 11 6.37 1.70 -7.45
CA ILE A 11 6.41 1.07 -6.11
C ILE A 11 6.32 -0.46 -6.24
N TYR A 12 5.41 -0.93 -7.07
CA TYR A 12 5.21 -2.36 -7.28
C TYR A 12 6.41 -3.04 -7.98
N GLN A 13 6.94 -2.44 -9.04
CA GLN A 13 8.09 -3.00 -9.79
C GLN A 13 9.37 -3.11 -8.96
N ASN A 14 9.58 -2.22 -8.00
CA ASN A 14 10.74 -2.27 -7.11
C ASN A 14 10.56 -3.20 -5.91
N GLY A 15 9.30 -3.54 -5.54
CA GLY A 15 8.99 -4.41 -4.39
C GLY A 15 8.96 -5.90 -4.67
N ILE A 16 8.68 -6.35 -5.89
CA ILE A 16 8.35 -7.77 -6.15
C ILE A 16 9.20 -8.44 -7.26
N GLY A 17 10.04 -7.75 -7.98
CA GLY A 17 10.82 -8.46 -8.98
C GLY A 17 11.55 -7.65 -10.02
N GLY A 18 12.82 -7.48 -9.79
CA GLY A 18 13.72 -6.84 -10.74
C GLY A 18 13.88 -7.59 -12.05
N LYS A 19 13.23 -7.12 -13.12
CA LYS A 19 13.72 -7.27 -14.49
C LYS A 19 13.85 -5.88 -15.13
N ARG A 20 15.08 -5.52 -15.42
CA ARG A 20 15.46 -4.29 -16.12
C ARG A 20 14.75 -4.18 -17.47
N MET A 21 13.93 -3.18 -17.66
CA MET A 21 13.42 -2.79 -18.97
C MET A 21 14.32 -1.77 -19.65
N LYS A 22 14.47 -1.89 -20.98
CA LYS A 22 15.40 -1.11 -21.81
C LYS A 22 14.94 0.34 -21.99
N LYS A 23 15.83 1.28 -21.72
CA LYS A 23 15.68 2.75 -21.57
C LYS A 23 15.27 3.56 -22.82
N LYS A 24 14.72 3.04 -23.89
CA LYS A 24 14.64 3.80 -25.18
C LYS A 24 13.24 4.18 -25.69
N VAL A 25 12.14 3.88 -25.03
CA VAL A 25 10.80 4.13 -25.58
C VAL A 25 10.00 5.25 -24.89
N ILE A 26 10.41 5.71 -23.72
CA ILE A 26 9.62 6.66 -22.91
C ILE A 26 9.94 8.14 -23.18
N SER A 27 11.05 8.46 -23.81
CA SER A 27 11.48 9.87 -24.05
C SER A 27 10.78 10.62 -25.20
N ALA A 28 10.08 9.94 -26.07
CA ALA A 28 9.59 10.57 -27.32
C ALA A 28 8.17 11.17 -27.25
N LEU A 29 7.39 10.92 -26.22
CA LEU A 29 5.97 11.33 -26.14
C LEU A 29 5.69 12.53 -25.21
N LEU A 30 6.70 13.04 -24.49
CA LEU A 30 6.49 14.11 -23.49
C LEU A 30 6.88 15.52 -23.97
N CYS A 31 7.43 15.70 -25.18
CA CYS A 31 7.85 17.03 -25.67
C CYS A 31 6.79 17.84 -26.42
N ALA A 32 5.59 17.33 -26.66
CA ALA A 32 4.59 17.97 -27.52
C ALA A 32 3.48 18.77 -26.82
N ALA A 33 3.43 18.81 -25.48
CA ALA A 33 2.32 19.45 -24.74
C ALA A 33 2.72 20.74 -23.95
N MET A 34 3.86 21.32 -24.17
CA MET A 34 4.35 22.49 -23.38
C MET A 34 4.48 23.80 -24.17
N VAL A 35 3.60 24.08 -25.12
CA VAL A 35 3.52 25.41 -25.75
C VAL A 35 2.07 25.83 -25.86
N ALA A 36 1.48 26.35 -24.81
CA ALA A 36 0.37 27.32 -24.82
C ALA A 36 -0.10 27.56 -23.38
N THR A 37 0.41 28.59 -22.72
CA THR A 37 -0.32 29.54 -21.88
C THR A 37 0.66 30.28 -20.96
N MET A 38 1.33 31.28 -21.54
CA MET A 38 1.77 32.43 -20.79
C MET A 38 0.94 33.59 -21.28
N LEU A 39 0.11 34.16 -20.40
CA LEU A 39 -0.23 35.59 -20.35
C LEU A 39 -1.30 35.86 -19.29
N VAL A 40 -1.05 36.97 -18.55
CA VAL A 40 -1.96 37.71 -17.63
C VAL A 40 -1.94 37.18 -16.17
N GLY A 41 -1.55 37.89 -15.15
CA GLY A 41 -1.34 39.29 -14.88
C GLY A 41 -1.26 39.51 -13.37
N CYS A 42 -0.52 40.52 -12.99
CA CYS A 42 -0.13 40.95 -11.66
C CYS A 42 -1.32 41.43 -10.78
N GLY A 43 -1.24 41.23 -9.45
CA GLY A 43 -1.84 42.15 -8.47
C GLY A 43 -2.56 41.51 -7.28
N GLY A 44 -2.07 41.76 -6.05
CA GLY A 44 -2.91 41.88 -4.86
C GLY A 44 -2.82 40.77 -3.80
N SER A 45 -2.15 41.11 -2.72
CA SER A 45 -2.06 40.43 -1.44
C SER A 45 -3.42 40.16 -0.80
N SER A 46 -3.73 38.94 -0.42
CA SER A 46 -4.54 38.61 0.77
C SER A 46 -4.45 37.12 1.04
N ASN A 47 -4.23 36.82 2.30
CA ASN A 47 -4.08 35.51 2.93
C ASN A 47 -5.41 34.75 2.87
N ASP A 48 -5.55 33.85 1.91
CA ASP A 48 -6.61 32.87 1.93
C ASP A 48 -5.96 31.52 1.60
N SER A 49 -6.03 30.59 2.55
CA SER A 49 -5.66 29.17 2.36
C SER A 49 -6.61 28.56 1.33
N LYS A 50 -6.43 28.88 0.07
CA LYS A 50 -7.06 28.15 -1.03
C LYS A 50 -6.30 26.87 -1.26
N SER A 51 -6.96 25.74 -0.98
CA SER A 51 -6.72 24.47 -1.63
C SER A 51 -6.56 24.71 -3.14
N SER A 52 -5.33 24.93 -3.60
CA SER A 52 -5.05 25.00 -5.03
C SER A 52 -4.95 23.58 -5.54
N GLY A 53 -5.97 23.14 -6.25
CA GLY A 53 -5.86 22.05 -7.18
C GLY A 53 -4.65 22.25 -8.11
N GLY A 54 -3.70 21.34 -8.04
CA GLY A 54 -2.65 21.02 -8.95
C GLY A 54 -2.01 22.08 -9.81
N ASP A 55 -0.90 22.58 -9.39
CA ASP A 55 0.23 22.64 -10.29
C ASP A 55 0.90 21.26 -10.23
N GLY A 56 0.86 20.47 -11.29
CA GLY A 56 1.08 19.02 -11.34
C GLY A 56 2.48 18.52 -11.02
N LYS A 57 3.14 19.04 -9.99
CA LYS A 57 4.53 18.78 -9.67
C LYS A 57 4.79 18.14 -8.30
N LYS A 58 3.80 18.03 -7.42
CA LYS A 58 3.99 17.45 -6.09
C LYS A 58 2.78 16.66 -5.64
N LEU A 59 2.99 15.40 -5.23
CA LEU A 59 1.98 14.52 -4.64
C LEU A 59 2.20 14.39 -3.14
N VAL A 60 1.13 14.29 -2.37
CA VAL A 60 1.17 14.00 -0.93
C VAL A 60 0.80 12.54 -0.70
N TYR A 61 1.73 11.79 -0.12
CA TYR A 61 1.54 10.36 0.21
C TYR A 61 1.62 10.12 1.71
N TRP A 62 0.54 9.61 2.31
CA TRP A 62 0.52 9.15 3.69
C TRP A 62 0.78 7.65 3.75
N ALA A 63 1.91 7.25 4.35
CA ALA A 63 2.32 5.88 4.48
C ALA A 63 2.06 5.35 5.90
N MET A 64 1.43 4.18 6.00
CA MET A 64 1.12 3.51 7.26
C MET A 64 2.37 2.97 7.98
N TRP A 65 3.49 2.94 7.32
CA TRP A 65 4.76 2.47 7.85
C TRP A 65 5.40 3.53 8.75
N SER A 66 6.16 3.09 9.75
CA SER A 66 7.03 3.98 10.52
C SER A 66 8.33 4.21 9.75
N LYS A 67 8.96 5.36 9.95
CA LYS A 67 10.14 5.77 9.18
C LYS A 67 11.35 4.84 9.34
N ASP A 68 11.41 4.12 10.45
CA ASP A 68 12.46 3.16 10.82
C ASP A 68 12.19 1.72 10.33
N GLU A 69 11.00 1.46 9.77
CA GLU A 69 10.68 0.14 9.21
C GLU A 69 11.35 -0.08 7.84
N PRO A 70 11.75 -1.31 7.50
CA PRO A 70 12.38 -1.62 6.21
C PRO A 70 11.55 -1.19 4.98
N GLN A 71 10.23 -1.23 5.10
CA GLN A 71 9.30 -0.82 4.06
C GLN A 71 9.42 0.67 3.72
N ALA A 72 9.72 1.52 4.72
CA ALA A 72 9.93 2.94 4.49
C ALA A 72 11.08 3.20 3.51
N LYS A 73 12.16 2.43 3.62
CA LYS A 73 13.28 2.54 2.68
C LYS A 73 12.86 2.14 1.26
N VAL A 74 12.13 1.04 1.11
CA VAL A 74 11.66 0.58 -0.22
C VAL A 74 10.77 1.63 -0.87
N ILE A 75 9.86 2.22 -0.11
CA ILE A 75 8.97 3.30 -0.57
C ILE A 75 9.79 4.52 -0.99
N GLN A 76 10.77 4.94 -0.18
CA GLN A 76 11.64 6.07 -0.51
C GLN A 76 12.44 5.82 -1.80
N ASP A 77 13.02 4.64 -1.96
CA ASP A 77 13.77 4.26 -3.16
C ASP A 77 12.85 4.26 -4.41
N ALA A 78 11.63 3.76 -4.28
CA ALA A 78 10.64 3.77 -5.35
C ALA A 78 10.18 5.19 -5.72
N ILE A 79 9.97 6.06 -4.72
CA ILE A 79 9.63 7.47 -4.93
C ILE A 79 10.78 8.21 -5.61
N ALA A 80 12.03 8.01 -5.17
CA ALA A 80 13.19 8.63 -5.78
C ALA A 80 13.29 8.28 -7.27
N LYS A 81 13.09 7.00 -7.60
CA LYS A 81 13.06 6.55 -8.99
C LYS A 81 11.90 7.13 -9.78
N TYR A 82 10.70 7.18 -9.20
CA TYR A 82 9.55 7.78 -9.85
C TYR A 82 9.78 9.26 -10.15
N THR A 83 10.35 10.01 -9.20
CA THR A 83 10.70 11.43 -9.38
C THR A 83 11.77 11.60 -10.47
N GLU A 84 12.80 10.73 -10.50
CA GLU A 84 13.81 10.72 -11.57
C GLU A 84 13.18 10.51 -12.96
N ASP A 85 12.25 9.55 -13.06
CA ASP A 85 11.66 9.16 -14.34
C ASP A 85 10.59 10.15 -14.84
N THR A 86 9.91 10.88 -13.95
CA THR A 86 8.73 11.70 -14.27
C THR A 86 8.88 13.19 -14.00
N GLY A 87 9.83 13.58 -13.17
CA GLY A 87 9.98 14.95 -12.67
C GLY A 87 8.90 15.34 -11.63
N VAL A 88 8.04 14.43 -11.19
CA VAL A 88 7.00 14.68 -10.19
C VAL A 88 7.56 14.40 -8.80
N GLU A 89 7.51 15.40 -7.92
CA GLU A 89 7.90 15.25 -6.52
C GLU A 89 6.80 14.53 -5.71
N VAL A 90 7.22 13.74 -4.72
CA VAL A 90 6.30 13.08 -3.78
C VAL A 90 6.72 13.41 -2.35
N ASP A 91 5.82 14.05 -1.61
CA ASP A 91 5.94 14.29 -0.18
C ASP A 91 5.41 13.09 0.60
N VAL A 92 6.29 12.15 0.93
CA VAL A 92 5.90 10.97 1.72
C VAL A 92 5.95 11.28 3.21
N GLN A 93 4.85 11.04 3.88
CA GLN A 93 4.67 11.23 5.31
C GLN A 93 4.46 9.87 5.98
N PHE A 94 5.49 9.36 6.64
CA PHE A 94 5.43 8.12 7.40
C PHE A 94 4.69 8.35 8.72
N LYS A 95 3.40 7.97 8.76
CA LYS A 95 2.50 8.21 9.90
C LYS A 95 2.58 7.13 10.98
N GLY A 96 3.05 5.94 10.62
CA GLY A 96 2.84 4.75 11.42
C GLY A 96 1.36 4.31 11.39
N ARG A 97 1.10 3.05 11.72
CA ARG A 97 -0.27 2.48 11.62
C ARG A 97 -1.28 3.22 12.48
N SER A 98 -0.96 3.45 13.76
CA SER A 98 -1.88 4.16 14.67
C SER A 98 -2.09 5.60 14.25
N GLY A 99 -1.01 6.34 13.99
CA GLY A 99 -1.11 7.75 13.59
C GLY A 99 -1.90 7.96 12.29
N GLN A 100 -1.76 7.04 11.33
CA GLN A 100 -2.56 7.09 10.11
C GLN A 100 -4.04 6.79 10.38
N ARG A 101 -4.35 5.73 11.12
CA ARG A 101 -5.73 5.32 11.44
C ARG A 101 -6.49 6.39 12.22
N GLU A 102 -5.82 7.06 13.15
CA GLU A 102 -6.40 8.15 13.93
C GLU A 102 -6.53 9.46 13.12
N GLY A 103 -5.54 9.74 12.26
CA GLY A 103 -5.44 11.03 11.57
C GLY A 103 -6.10 11.10 10.20
N LEU A 104 -6.24 9.98 9.48
CA LEU A 104 -6.65 9.99 8.08
C LEU A 104 -8.10 10.46 7.90
N GLN A 105 -9.05 9.93 8.68
CA GLN A 105 -10.46 10.33 8.58
C GLN A 105 -10.65 11.83 8.82
N PRO A 106 -10.16 12.42 9.94
CA PRO A 106 -10.27 13.87 10.17
C PRO A 106 -9.62 14.72 9.05
N ALA A 107 -8.48 14.25 8.50
CA ALA A 107 -7.81 14.97 7.44
C ALA A 107 -8.62 14.97 6.12
N LEU A 108 -9.19 13.81 5.75
CA LEU A 108 -10.06 13.68 4.58
C LEU A 108 -11.36 14.50 4.73
N ASP A 109 -11.97 14.47 5.91
CA ASP A 109 -13.16 15.28 6.21
C ASP A 109 -12.87 16.79 6.15
N ALA A 110 -11.68 17.19 6.58
CA ALA A 110 -11.19 18.58 6.46
C ALA A 110 -10.74 18.95 5.04
N LYS A 111 -10.87 18.02 4.07
CA LYS A 111 -10.40 18.18 2.68
C LYS A 111 -8.93 18.54 2.57
N GLN A 112 -8.12 18.03 3.48
CA GLN A 112 -6.67 18.12 3.37
C GLN A 112 -6.21 17.37 2.10
N THR A 113 -5.26 17.96 1.38
CA THR A 113 -4.69 17.29 0.21
C THR A 113 -3.93 16.05 0.63
N ILE A 114 -4.43 14.89 0.25
CA ILE A 114 -3.81 13.57 0.37
C ILE A 114 -4.10 12.88 -0.95
N ASP A 115 -3.07 12.74 -1.79
CA ASP A 115 -3.22 12.17 -3.13
C ASP A 115 -3.11 10.64 -3.10
N LEU A 116 -2.37 10.13 -2.12
CA LEU A 116 -2.12 8.70 -1.94
C LEU A 116 -2.06 8.34 -0.46
N PHE A 117 -2.59 7.19 -0.11
CA PHE A 117 -2.32 6.55 1.18
C PHE A 117 -2.32 5.04 1.01
N ASP A 118 -1.66 4.32 1.91
CA ASP A 118 -1.68 2.87 1.98
C ASP A 118 -2.22 2.37 3.33
N GLU A 119 -2.96 1.27 3.30
CA GLU A 119 -3.50 0.60 4.47
C GLU A 119 -3.97 -0.81 4.08
N ASP A 120 -4.39 -1.62 5.04
CA ASP A 120 -5.04 -2.91 4.80
C ASP A 120 -6.30 -2.75 3.94
N VAL A 121 -6.45 -3.60 2.92
CA VAL A 121 -7.53 -3.50 1.93
C VAL A 121 -8.93 -3.55 2.54
N ASN A 122 -9.14 -4.36 3.57
CA ASN A 122 -10.46 -4.46 4.22
C ASN A 122 -10.77 -3.18 5.00
N ARG A 123 -9.77 -2.59 5.63
CA ARG A 123 -9.91 -1.32 6.35
C ARG A 123 -10.13 -0.15 5.40
N VAL A 124 -9.40 -0.11 4.29
CA VAL A 124 -9.57 0.91 3.25
C VAL A 124 -11.01 0.94 2.77
N ASN A 125 -11.57 -0.22 2.42
CA ASN A 125 -12.96 -0.33 1.98
C ASN A 125 -13.95 0.13 3.07
N GLY A 126 -13.87 -0.46 4.26
CA GLY A 126 -14.84 -0.21 5.32
C GLY A 126 -14.85 1.22 5.85
N SER A 127 -13.68 1.88 5.89
CA SER A 127 -13.55 3.19 6.52
C SER A 127 -13.50 4.36 5.53
N TRP A 128 -12.86 4.18 4.37
CA TRP A 128 -12.54 5.30 3.48
C TRP A 128 -12.99 5.11 2.03
N GLY A 129 -13.71 4.04 1.69
CA GLY A 129 -14.15 3.74 0.33
C GLY A 129 -14.77 4.92 -0.41
N LYS A 130 -15.57 5.74 0.27
CA LYS A 130 -16.23 6.94 -0.30
C LYS A 130 -15.28 8.05 -0.79
N TYR A 131 -14.01 8.00 -0.40
CA TYR A 131 -13.00 8.99 -0.81
C TYR A 131 -12.11 8.50 -1.96
N LEU A 132 -12.24 7.23 -2.34
CA LEU A 132 -11.36 6.59 -3.30
C LEU A 132 -11.84 6.79 -4.73
N LEU A 133 -10.89 6.80 -5.65
CA LEU A 133 -11.15 6.80 -7.08
C LEU A 133 -11.34 5.37 -7.59
N ASP A 134 -12.09 5.25 -8.68
CA ASP A 134 -12.10 4.04 -9.50
C ASP A 134 -10.73 3.87 -10.19
N LEU A 135 -10.10 2.72 -10.01
CA LEU A 135 -8.79 2.39 -10.54
C LEU A 135 -8.81 1.27 -11.59
N GLU A 136 -10.00 0.89 -12.08
CA GLU A 136 -10.14 -0.23 -13.05
C GLU A 136 -9.34 -0.02 -14.33
N ASP A 137 -9.32 1.18 -14.88
CA ASP A 137 -8.58 1.43 -16.12
C ASP A 137 -7.05 1.36 -15.87
N VAL A 138 -6.60 1.80 -14.69
CA VAL A 138 -5.20 1.68 -14.27
C VAL A 138 -4.81 0.22 -14.08
N ALA A 139 -5.71 -0.56 -13.48
CA ALA A 139 -5.47 -1.98 -13.19
C ALA A 139 -5.41 -2.82 -14.46
N LYS A 140 -6.28 -2.57 -15.45
CA LYS A 140 -6.30 -3.29 -16.73
C LYS A 140 -4.95 -3.20 -17.45
N ASP A 141 -4.37 -2.01 -17.51
CA ASP A 141 -3.05 -1.82 -18.12
C ASP A 141 -1.98 -2.62 -17.38
N TYR A 142 -2.03 -2.60 -16.05
CA TYR A 142 -1.09 -3.31 -15.22
C TYR A 142 -1.26 -4.84 -15.32
N GLU A 143 -2.50 -5.35 -15.22
CA GLU A 143 -2.82 -6.78 -15.31
C GLU A 143 -2.40 -7.35 -16.67
N SER A 144 -2.59 -6.60 -17.75
CA SER A 144 -2.19 -7.02 -19.10
C SER A 144 -0.68 -7.18 -19.26
N GLU A 145 0.10 -6.37 -18.55
CA GLU A 145 1.58 -6.42 -18.60
C GLU A 145 2.20 -7.44 -17.63
N HIS A 146 1.56 -7.72 -16.48
CA HIS A 146 2.20 -8.39 -15.34
C HIS A 146 1.44 -9.63 -14.81
N GLY A 147 0.21 -9.85 -15.25
CA GLY A 147 -0.54 -11.08 -14.97
C GLY A 147 -0.89 -11.32 -13.50
N ASN A 148 -1.22 -10.31 -12.73
CA ASN A 148 -1.43 -10.44 -11.28
C ASN A 148 -2.92 -10.52 -10.88
N GLU A 149 -3.70 -11.30 -11.63
CA GLU A 149 -5.15 -11.39 -11.48
C GLU A 149 -5.63 -11.76 -10.06
N THR A 150 -4.90 -12.61 -9.33
CA THR A 150 -5.36 -13.09 -8.02
C THR A 150 -5.40 -11.97 -6.99
N LEU A 151 -4.37 -11.13 -6.92
CA LEU A 151 -4.33 -10.02 -5.95
C LEU A 151 -5.39 -8.98 -6.28
N PHE A 152 -5.61 -8.69 -7.55
CA PHE A 152 -6.65 -7.75 -7.98
C PHE A 152 -8.07 -8.30 -7.74
N LYS A 153 -8.29 -9.62 -7.91
CA LYS A 153 -9.57 -10.25 -7.52
C LYS A 153 -9.85 -10.11 -6.02
N ILE A 154 -8.84 -10.31 -5.19
CA ILE A 154 -8.96 -10.11 -3.74
C ILE A 154 -9.28 -8.65 -3.42
N ALA A 155 -8.59 -7.71 -4.06
CA ALA A 155 -8.83 -6.29 -3.85
C ALA A 155 -10.24 -5.87 -4.28
N ARG A 156 -10.72 -6.32 -5.45
CA ARG A 156 -12.11 -6.07 -5.90
C ARG A 156 -13.14 -6.67 -4.95
N ALA A 157 -12.91 -7.89 -4.46
CA ALA A 157 -13.82 -8.55 -3.53
C ALA A 157 -13.94 -7.85 -2.17
N ALA A 158 -13.01 -6.96 -1.84
CA ALA A 158 -13.08 -6.15 -0.63
C ALA A 158 -14.08 -4.98 -0.74
N TYR A 159 -14.58 -4.66 -1.94
CA TYR A 159 -15.52 -3.57 -2.17
C TYR A 159 -16.90 -4.10 -2.58
N GLU A 160 -17.97 -3.48 -2.05
CA GLU A 160 -19.35 -3.92 -2.28
C GLU A 160 -19.77 -3.84 -3.76
N ASP A 161 -19.25 -2.85 -4.48
CA ASP A 161 -19.52 -2.65 -5.91
C ASP A 161 -18.67 -3.55 -6.83
N GLY A 162 -17.72 -4.29 -6.24
CA GLY A 162 -16.79 -5.14 -7.00
C GLY A 162 -15.78 -4.37 -7.85
N THR A 163 -15.71 -3.04 -7.70
CA THR A 163 -14.80 -2.16 -8.43
C THR A 163 -13.47 -2.04 -7.69
N LEU A 164 -12.38 -1.91 -8.43
CA LEU A 164 -11.05 -1.75 -7.84
C LEU A 164 -10.81 -0.29 -7.43
N HIS A 165 -10.65 -0.06 -6.14
CA HIS A 165 -10.33 1.26 -5.56
C HIS A 165 -8.95 1.32 -4.91
N SER A 166 -8.21 0.21 -4.90
CA SER A 166 -6.86 0.14 -4.36
C SER A 166 -6.00 -0.83 -5.14
N ILE A 167 -4.71 -0.55 -5.24
CA ILE A 167 -3.73 -1.43 -5.88
C ILE A 167 -2.97 -2.18 -4.77
N PRO A 168 -3.11 -3.51 -4.67
CA PRO A 168 -2.38 -4.29 -3.69
C PRO A 168 -0.91 -4.35 -4.06
N TYR A 169 -0.02 -4.04 -3.14
CA TYR A 169 1.43 -4.07 -3.35
C TYR A 169 2.18 -5.04 -2.42
N GLN A 170 1.53 -5.46 -1.34
CA GLN A 170 2.11 -6.40 -0.38
C GLN A 170 1.07 -7.44 0.06
N PRO A 171 1.25 -8.72 -0.28
CA PRO A 171 0.40 -9.79 0.24
C PRO A 171 0.69 -10.01 1.73
N SER A 172 -0.36 -10.28 2.50
CA SER A 172 -0.28 -10.71 3.89
C SER A 172 -0.87 -12.11 4.01
N ILE A 173 -0.20 -12.98 4.75
CA ILE A 173 -0.63 -14.35 4.98
C ILE A 173 -0.74 -14.58 6.47
N PHE A 174 -1.91 -15.01 6.92
CA PHE A 174 -2.12 -15.48 8.27
C PHE A 174 -1.86 -16.98 8.33
N GLY A 175 -1.17 -17.41 9.36
CA GLY A 175 -0.87 -18.83 9.53
C GLY A 175 -0.44 -19.16 10.95
N PHE A 176 -0.45 -20.43 11.27
CA PHE A 176 0.13 -20.94 12.52
C PHE A 176 1.64 -21.07 12.37
N PHE A 177 2.36 -20.44 13.28
CA PHE A 177 3.80 -20.61 13.44
C PHE A 177 4.05 -21.51 14.63
N TYR A 178 5.01 -22.42 14.51
CA TYR A 178 5.38 -23.30 15.63
C TYR A 178 6.86 -23.26 15.94
N ASN A 179 7.20 -23.45 17.19
CA ASN A 179 8.57 -23.53 17.64
C ASN A 179 9.02 -24.98 17.60
N LYS A 180 9.90 -25.32 16.66
CA LYS A 180 10.42 -26.69 16.48
C LYS A 180 11.09 -27.23 17.74
N THR A 181 11.88 -26.43 18.44
CA THR A 181 12.55 -26.86 19.67
C THR A 181 11.57 -27.23 20.77
N LEU A 182 10.45 -26.50 20.89
CA LEU A 182 9.40 -26.83 21.87
C LEU A 182 8.62 -28.08 21.48
N PHE A 183 8.36 -28.27 20.18
CA PHE A 183 7.76 -29.51 19.66
C PHE A 183 8.63 -30.72 19.96
N ASP A 184 9.93 -30.64 19.67
CA ASP A 184 10.88 -31.72 19.95
C ASP A 184 10.92 -32.03 21.45
N LYS A 185 10.95 -31.03 22.32
CA LYS A 185 10.92 -31.16 23.78
C LYS A 185 9.65 -31.86 24.27
N ALA A 186 8.51 -31.63 23.64
CA ALA A 186 7.23 -32.28 23.94
C ALA A 186 7.06 -33.63 23.21
N GLY A 187 8.06 -34.10 22.46
CA GLY A 187 7.99 -35.34 21.71
C GLY A 187 7.05 -35.32 20.50
N ILE A 188 6.71 -34.13 19.99
CA ILE A 188 5.87 -33.95 18.81
C ILE A 188 6.73 -34.01 17.57
N LYS A 189 6.44 -34.96 16.66
CA LYS A 189 7.24 -35.22 15.48
C LYS A 189 6.68 -34.59 14.20
N GLU A 190 5.37 -34.36 14.17
CA GLU A 190 4.69 -33.88 12.97
C GLU A 190 3.80 -32.68 13.30
N VAL A 191 3.64 -31.80 12.31
CA VAL A 191 2.77 -30.62 12.41
C VAL A 191 1.32 -31.08 12.23
N PRO A 192 0.38 -30.63 13.10
CA PRO A 192 -1.01 -31.00 12.97
C PRO A 192 -1.62 -30.45 11.68
N THR A 193 -2.45 -31.27 11.04
CA THR A 193 -3.16 -30.95 9.79
C THR A 193 -4.67 -30.86 9.98
N THR A 194 -5.16 -31.30 11.14
CA THR A 194 -6.57 -31.25 11.54
C THR A 194 -6.72 -30.58 12.90
N TRP A 195 -7.94 -30.19 13.25
CA TRP A 195 -8.25 -29.61 14.57
C TRP A 195 -8.03 -30.62 15.69
N ASP A 196 -8.42 -31.88 15.50
CA ASP A 196 -8.23 -32.96 16.49
C ASP A 196 -6.73 -33.21 16.76
N GLU A 197 -5.91 -33.18 15.71
CA GLU A 197 -4.46 -33.29 15.85
C GLU A 197 -3.88 -32.09 16.57
N LEU A 198 -4.39 -30.86 16.30
CA LEU A 198 -3.96 -29.64 16.99
C LEU A 198 -4.29 -29.74 18.49
N ASP A 199 -5.49 -30.20 18.85
CA ASP A 199 -5.89 -30.41 20.24
C ASP A 199 -4.97 -31.42 20.94
N ALA A 200 -4.64 -32.53 20.27
CA ALA A 200 -3.70 -33.51 20.80
C ALA A 200 -2.28 -32.94 20.97
N VAL A 201 -1.82 -32.10 20.06
CA VAL A 201 -0.56 -31.37 20.18
C VAL A 201 -0.58 -30.40 21.35
N CYS A 202 -1.67 -29.66 21.52
CA CYS A 202 -1.87 -28.74 22.64
C CYS A 202 -1.82 -29.46 24.00
N ALA A 203 -2.44 -30.64 24.10
CA ALA A 203 -2.38 -31.46 25.31
C ALA A 203 -0.94 -31.88 25.64
N LYS A 204 -0.18 -32.40 24.65
CA LYS A 204 1.23 -32.80 24.86
C LYS A 204 2.11 -31.63 25.27
N LEU A 205 1.94 -30.46 24.68
CA LEU A 205 2.68 -29.25 25.07
C LEU A 205 2.37 -28.87 26.51
N LYS A 206 1.09 -28.88 26.89
CA LYS A 206 0.65 -28.59 28.26
C LYS A 206 1.24 -29.58 29.28
N ASP A 207 1.23 -30.86 28.97
CA ASP A 207 1.81 -31.92 29.82
C ASP A 207 3.34 -31.74 29.99
N ALA A 208 4.00 -31.19 28.97
CA ALA A 208 5.42 -30.82 29.02
C ALA A 208 5.68 -29.47 29.72
N GLY A 209 4.66 -28.81 30.29
CA GLY A 209 4.76 -27.51 30.93
C GLY A 209 5.00 -26.35 29.99
N ILE A 210 4.58 -26.49 28.72
CA ILE A 210 4.74 -25.49 27.68
C ILE A 210 3.36 -24.89 27.35
N THR A 211 3.28 -23.57 27.24
CA THR A 211 2.06 -22.90 26.78
C THR A 211 1.77 -23.31 25.33
N PRO A 212 0.64 -23.97 25.06
CA PRO A 212 0.38 -24.55 23.74
C PRO A 212 0.19 -23.52 22.61
N ILE A 213 -0.59 -22.49 22.86
CA ILE A 213 -0.95 -21.45 21.89
C ILE A 213 -0.77 -20.08 22.53
N THR A 214 -0.22 -19.17 21.77
CA THR A 214 -0.21 -17.75 22.07
C THR A 214 -0.68 -16.98 20.84
N ALA A 215 -1.40 -15.91 21.04
CA ALA A 215 -1.81 -15.00 19.98
C ALA A 215 -1.43 -13.58 20.39
N ASP A 216 -1.03 -12.78 19.40
CA ASP A 216 -0.87 -11.35 19.58
C ASP A 216 -2.22 -10.70 19.25
N ASP A 217 -2.84 -10.06 20.24
CA ASP A 217 -4.10 -9.33 20.12
C ASP A 217 -3.91 -7.80 20.01
N ALA A 218 -2.67 -7.32 20.14
CA ALA A 218 -2.37 -5.89 20.12
C ALA A 218 -2.76 -5.20 18.80
N TYR A 219 -2.93 -5.97 17.72
CA TYR A 219 -3.30 -5.46 16.39
C TYR A 219 -4.72 -5.85 15.95
N MET A 220 -5.47 -6.55 16.79
CA MET A 220 -6.81 -7.03 16.46
C MET A 220 -7.95 -6.08 16.88
N THR A 221 -7.61 -4.90 17.41
CA THR A 221 -8.56 -3.85 17.82
C THR A 221 -8.64 -2.72 16.81
#